data_67e95409e1af2de2385d1bd96d8e6a3f
#
_entry.id   67e95409e1af2de2385d1bd96d8e6a3f
#
_cell.length_a   1.000
_cell.length_b   1.000
_cell.length_c   1.000
_cell.angle_alpha   90.00
_cell.angle_beta   90.00
_cell.angle_gamma   90.00
#
_symmetry.space_group_name_H-M   'P 1'
#
loop_
_entity.id
_entity.type
_entity.pdbx_description
1 polymer ?
#
loop_
_entity_poly.entity_id
_entity_poly.type
_entity_poly.pdbx_seq_one_letter_code
_entity_poly.pdbx_strand_id
1 'polypeptide(L)'
;MLTKNIRYRNFFIKNNLINIKKDLKLLLSQDIDSLKSLKNSFKYNYSKNLIRKLKKISNVRIIGMGGSNLGAEAIYNFLGDKVKKNFIFTNNLSNNQKFFNNKKTILNLIISKSGNTLETISNVNILIKKSDQNIFITEKKDSYLKNLAKKLKAEIIEHKNFIGGRYSVLSEVGMLPAELMGLNERKFKQLNNLIKNK
;
A
#
# COMPACT_ATOMS: atom_id res chain seq x y z
N MET A 1 -0.41 -29.32 7.32
CA MET A 1 0.03 -28.10 8.04
C MET A 1 -0.03 -26.94 7.04
N LEU A 2 -0.87 -25.93 7.25
CA LEU A 2 -1.14 -24.87 6.27
C LEU A 2 0.06 -23.93 6.09
N THR A 3 0.85 -23.72 7.14
CA THR A 3 2.12 -22.99 7.09
C THR A 3 3.10 -23.59 8.09
N LYS A 4 4.39 -23.48 7.84
CA LYS A 4 5.45 -24.05 8.67
C LYS A 4 5.44 -23.54 10.13
N ASN A 5 4.95 -22.31 10.35
CA ASN A 5 5.03 -21.64 11.65
C ASN A 5 3.66 -21.26 12.26
N ILE A 6 2.54 -21.62 11.62
CA ILE A 6 1.20 -21.33 12.13
C ILE A 6 0.55 -22.65 12.57
N ARG A 7 0.19 -22.73 13.86
CA ARG A 7 -0.52 -23.86 14.46
C ARG A 7 -1.88 -23.38 14.94
N TYR A 8 -2.92 -24.12 14.59
CA TYR A 8 -4.28 -23.90 15.09
C TYR A 8 -4.53 -24.85 16.26
N ARG A 9 -4.86 -24.32 17.42
CA ARG A 9 -5.28 -25.08 18.60
C ARG A 9 -6.71 -24.72 18.95
N ASN A 10 -7.50 -25.70 19.39
CA ASN A 10 -8.90 -25.53 19.83
C ASN A 10 -9.81 -24.90 18.77
N PHE A 11 -9.50 -25.09 17.49
CA PHE A 11 -10.31 -24.61 16.38
C PHE A 11 -11.26 -25.74 15.94
N PHE A 12 -12.29 -25.98 16.75
CA PHE A 12 -13.32 -26.96 16.46
C PHE A 12 -14.55 -26.29 15.89
N ILE A 13 -14.82 -26.53 14.61
CA ILE A 13 -16.05 -26.08 13.98
C ILE A 13 -17.04 -27.23 14.02
N LYS A 14 -18.01 -27.16 14.93
CA LYS A 14 -19.08 -28.17 15.06
C LYS A 14 -20.14 -28.07 13.95
N ASN A 15 -20.21 -26.97 13.21
CA ASN A 15 -21.24 -26.75 12.21
C ASN A 15 -20.82 -27.25 10.82
N ASN A 16 -21.81 -27.79 10.09
CA ASN A 16 -21.61 -28.22 8.72
C ASN A 16 -21.36 -27.00 7.80
N LEU A 17 -20.11 -26.76 7.41
CA LEU A 17 -19.68 -25.61 6.61
C LEU A 17 -19.80 -25.86 5.08
N ILE A 18 -20.63 -26.81 4.66
CA ILE A 18 -20.77 -27.19 3.24
C ILE A 18 -21.14 -25.97 2.40
N ASN A 19 -22.11 -25.17 2.84
CA ASN A 19 -22.52 -23.97 2.12
C ASN A 19 -21.38 -22.93 2.05
N ILE A 20 -20.69 -22.66 3.16
CA ILE A 20 -19.57 -21.71 3.18
C ILE A 20 -18.43 -22.19 2.25
N LYS A 21 -18.14 -23.49 2.23
CA LYS A 21 -17.14 -24.06 1.31
C LYS A 21 -17.56 -23.92 -0.15
N LYS A 22 -18.87 -24.14 -0.45
CA LYS A 22 -19.42 -23.96 -1.79
C LYS A 22 -19.31 -22.48 -2.23
N ASP A 23 -19.71 -21.56 -1.37
CA ASP A 23 -19.67 -20.13 -1.64
C ASP A 23 -18.23 -19.62 -1.83
N LEU A 24 -17.29 -20.11 -0.99
CA LEU A 24 -15.88 -19.79 -1.15
C LEU A 24 -15.31 -20.31 -2.47
N LYS A 25 -15.65 -21.56 -2.86
CA LYS A 25 -15.24 -22.10 -4.16
C LYS A 25 -15.80 -21.28 -5.30
N LEU A 26 -17.08 -20.89 -5.23
CA LEU A 26 -17.72 -20.04 -6.21
C LEU A 26 -17.02 -18.67 -6.31
N LEU A 27 -16.76 -18.02 -5.17
CA LEU A 27 -16.02 -16.75 -5.11
C LEU A 27 -14.64 -16.86 -5.75
N LEU A 28 -13.88 -17.93 -5.44
CA LEU A 28 -12.54 -18.14 -5.97
C LEU A 28 -12.52 -18.49 -7.47
N SER A 29 -13.62 -19.03 -8.01
CA SER A 29 -13.76 -19.31 -9.45
C SER A 29 -14.14 -18.08 -10.26
N GLN A 30 -14.68 -17.03 -9.63
CA GLN A 30 -15.04 -15.78 -10.31
C GLN A 30 -13.79 -14.94 -10.58
N ASP A 31 -13.75 -14.27 -11.74
CA ASP A 31 -12.71 -13.28 -12.05
C ASP A 31 -13.09 -11.90 -11.49
N ILE A 32 -13.04 -11.79 -10.17
CA ILE A 32 -13.36 -10.54 -9.47
C ILE A 32 -12.17 -9.61 -9.55
N ASP A 33 -12.37 -8.45 -10.14
CA ASP A 33 -11.31 -7.44 -10.36
C ASP A 33 -10.56 -7.05 -9.09
N SER A 34 -11.26 -6.85 -7.97
CA SER A 34 -10.65 -6.49 -6.70
C SER A 34 -9.69 -7.55 -6.16
N LEU A 35 -9.87 -8.82 -6.54
CA LEU A 35 -9.00 -9.93 -6.16
C LEU A 35 -7.78 -10.10 -7.08
N LYS A 36 -7.71 -9.35 -8.19
CA LYS A 36 -6.58 -9.45 -9.12
C LYS A 36 -5.24 -9.12 -8.45
N SER A 37 -5.24 -8.21 -7.46
CA SER A 37 -4.02 -7.87 -6.71
C SER A 37 -3.45 -9.04 -5.89
N LEU A 38 -4.26 -10.07 -5.60
CA LEU A 38 -3.83 -11.29 -4.91
C LEU A 38 -3.07 -12.25 -5.84
N LYS A 39 -3.26 -12.16 -7.15
CA LYS A 39 -2.64 -13.06 -8.12
C LYS A 39 -1.14 -12.75 -8.25
N ASN A 40 -0.29 -13.78 -8.36
CA ASN A 40 1.15 -13.60 -8.61
C ASN A 40 1.44 -12.93 -9.96
N SER A 41 0.50 -13.03 -10.91
CA SER A 41 0.56 -12.39 -12.23
C SER A 41 0.22 -10.90 -12.22
N PHE A 42 -0.20 -10.34 -11.08
CA PHE A 42 -0.55 -8.92 -10.98
C PHE A 42 0.68 -8.05 -11.26
N LYS A 43 0.54 -7.16 -12.24
CA LYS A 43 1.60 -6.22 -12.64
C LYS A 43 1.37 -4.88 -11.97
N TYR A 44 2.39 -4.41 -11.26
CA TYR A 44 2.41 -3.08 -10.66
C TYR A 44 2.67 -2.00 -11.71
N ASN A 45 2.12 -0.81 -11.50
CA ASN A 45 2.29 0.34 -12.39
C ASN A 45 3.54 1.17 -12.07
N TYR A 46 4.52 0.59 -11.38
CA TYR A 46 5.83 1.19 -11.15
C TYR A 46 6.95 0.27 -11.63
N SER A 47 8.05 0.87 -12.03
CA SER A 47 9.20 0.13 -12.58
C SER A 47 10.23 -0.22 -11.51
N LYS A 48 11.00 -1.28 -11.76
CA LYS A 48 12.16 -1.61 -10.89
C LYS A 48 13.24 -0.53 -10.93
N ASN A 49 13.35 0.23 -12.01
CA ASN A 49 14.28 1.35 -12.10
C ASN A 49 13.88 2.48 -11.15
N LEU A 50 12.59 2.78 -11.05
CA LEU A 50 12.07 3.72 -10.05
C LEU A 50 12.46 3.27 -8.64
N ILE A 51 12.19 2.02 -8.29
CA ILE A 51 12.57 1.48 -6.97
C ILE A 51 14.07 1.64 -6.69
N ARG A 52 14.95 1.34 -7.66
CA ARG A 52 16.40 1.50 -7.48
C ARG A 52 16.80 2.95 -7.18
N LYS A 53 16.20 3.92 -7.88
CA LYS A 53 16.42 5.36 -7.61
C LYS A 53 15.98 5.75 -6.20
N LEU A 54 14.78 5.32 -5.81
CA LEU A 54 14.17 5.68 -4.53
C LEU A 54 14.81 4.95 -3.33
N LYS A 55 15.40 3.78 -3.55
CA LYS A 55 16.09 3.04 -2.48
C LYS A 55 17.25 3.82 -1.83
N LYS A 56 17.81 4.80 -2.52
CA LYS A 56 18.89 5.66 -1.99
C LYS A 56 18.40 6.66 -0.94
N ILE A 57 17.09 6.96 -0.89
CA ILE A 57 16.51 7.92 0.03
C ILE A 57 16.15 7.20 1.33
N SER A 58 16.65 7.69 2.47
CA SER A 58 16.46 7.07 3.77
C SER A 58 15.21 7.52 4.52
N ASN A 59 14.68 8.71 4.21
CA ASN A 59 13.51 9.28 4.86
C ASN A 59 12.30 9.18 3.91
N VAL A 60 11.29 8.45 4.31
CA VAL A 60 10.06 8.24 3.52
C VAL A 60 8.87 8.72 4.32
N ARG A 61 8.08 9.62 3.76
CA ARG A 61 6.80 10.04 4.31
C ARG A 61 5.68 9.50 3.43
N ILE A 62 4.70 8.85 4.06
CA ILE A 62 3.49 8.39 3.39
C ILE A 62 2.34 9.29 3.84
N ILE A 63 1.70 9.94 2.88
CA ILE A 63 0.57 10.84 3.11
C ILE A 63 -0.66 10.23 2.45
N GLY A 64 -1.65 9.85 3.25
CA GLY A 64 -2.88 9.24 2.75
C GLY A 64 -3.84 8.89 3.87
N MET A 65 -5.11 8.65 3.54
CA MET A 65 -6.15 8.34 4.51
C MET A 65 -6.64 6.89 4.40
N GLY A 66 -6.95 6.27 5.52
CA GLY A 66 -7.54 4.93 5.58
C GLY A 66 -6.72 3.89 4.82
N GLY A 67 -7.33 3.19 3.86
CA GLY A 67 -6.66 2.17 3.06
C GLY A 67 -5.45 2.63 2.27
N SER A 68 -5.32 3.93 2.02
CA SER A 68 -4.15 4.50 1.35
C SER A 68 -2.89 4.54 2.22
N ASN A 69 -3.03 4.36 3.54
CA ASN A 69 -1.92 4.45 4.49
C ASN A 69 -1.82 3.22 5.41
N LEU A 70 -2.95 2.79 5.99
CA LEU A 70 -2.98 1.79 7.06
C LEU A 70 -2.32 0.46 6.69
N GLY A 71 -2.42 0.03 5.43
CA GLY A 71 -1.79 -1.22 4.98
C GLY A 71 -0.26 -1.15 5.02
N ALA A 72 0.32 -0.05 4.56
CA ALA A 72 1.76 0.17 4.60
C ALA A 72 2.25 0.37 6.05
N GLU A 73 1.48 1.08 6.88
CA GLU A 73 1.78 1.30 8.30
C GLU A 73 1.75 -0.03 9.09
N ALA A 74 0.76 -0.89 8.83
CA ALA A 74 0.69 -2.21 9.44
C ALA A 74 1.91 -3.08 9.07
N ILE A 75 2.33 -3.07 7.80
CA ILE A 75 3.55 -3.78 7.35
C ILE A 75 4.77 -3.25 8.09
N TYR A 76 4.91 -1.92 8.19
CA TYR A 76 6.03 -1.29 8.87
C TYR A 76 6.09 -1.66 10.36
N ASN A 77 4.95 -1.56 11.06
CA ASN A 77 4.88 -1.87 12.49
C ASN A 77 5.13 -3.36 12.78
N PHE A 78 4.65 -4.26 11.91
CA PHE A 78 4.83 -5.71 12.10
C PHE A 78 6.24 -6.20 11.74
N LEU A 79 6.89 -5.57 10.75
CA LEU A 79 8.21 -5.98 10.24
C LEU A 79 9.30 -4.94 10.51
N GLY A 80 9.08 -4.03 11.45
CA GLY A 80 9.95 -2.90 11.76
C GLY A 80 11.41 -3.29 11.98
N ASP A 81 11.67 -4.41 12.66
CA ASP A 81 13.03 -4.92 12.92
C ASP A 81 13.83 -5.19 11.63
N LYS A 82 13.16 -5.38 10.50
CA LYS A 82 13.77 -5.63 9.19
C LYS A 82 13.93 -4.36 8.36
N VAL A 83 13.37 -3.23 8.81
CA VAL A 83 13.33 -1.98 8.05
C VAL A 83 14.43 -1.05 8.54
N LYS A 84 15.35 -0.68 7.63
CA LYS A 84 16.49 0.20 7.95
C LYS A 84 16.22 1.69 7.67
N LYS A 85 15.09 2.01 7.04
CA LYS A 85 14.71 3.38 6.67
C LYS A 85 13.75 3.98 7.68
N ASN A 86 13.75 5.32 7.74
CA ASN A 86 12.81 6.06 8.58
C ASN A 86 11.51 6.30 7.82
N PHE A 87 10.40 5.81 8.36
CA PHE A 87 9.08 6.06 7.82
C PHE A 87 8.26 6.96 8.75
N ILE A 88 7.57 7.92 8.17
CA ILE A 88 6.54 8.73 8.83
C ILE A 88 5.24 8.53 8.09
N PHE A 89 4.19 8.16 8.82
CA PHE A 89 2.84 7.97 8.29
C PHE A 89 1.97 9.16 8.72
N THR A 90 1.37 9.83 7.74
CA THR A 90 0.47 10.96 7.95
C THR A 90 -0.90 10.56 7.45
N ASN A 91 -1.80 10.26 8.39
CA ASN A 91 -3.14 9.73 8.13
C ASN A 91 -4.28 10.57 8.70
N ASN A 92 -3.97 11.62 9.44
CA ASN A 92 -4.97 12.50 10.04
C ASN A 92 -4.55 13.98 9.92
N LEU A 93 -5.51 14.87 10.03
CA LEU A 93 -5.25 16.28 10.31
C LEU A 93 -4.88 16.38 11.80
N SER A 94 -3.65 16.75 12.07
CA SER A 94 -3.14 16.89 13.44
C SER A 94 -2.24 18.10 13.55
N ASN A 95 -2.36 18.83 14.66
CA ASN A 95 -1.44 19.92 14.97
C ASN A 95 -0.04 19.42 15.31
N ASN A 96 0.09 18.14 15.71
CA ASN A 96 1.36 17.50 16.04
C ASN A 96 1.90 16.68 14.86
N GLN A 97 2.22 17.35 13.76
CA GLN A 97 2.84 16.70 12.60
C GLN A 97 4.24 16.21 12.96
N LYS A 98 4.54 14.96 12.60
CA LYS A 98 5.88 14.40 12.73
C LYS A 98 6.78 14.91 11.60
N PHE A 99 8.00 15.32 11.94
CA PHE A 99 9.01 15.77 10.99
C PHE A 99 10.28 14.93 11.15
N PHE A 100 11.06 14.85 10.06
CA PHE A 100 12.39 14.25 10.14
C PHE A 100 13.38 15.25 10.75
N ASN A 101 14.14 14.80 11.73
CA ASN A 101 15.12 15.65 12.47
C ASN A 101 16.41 15.93 11.69
N ASN A 102 16.49 15.55 10.43
CA ASN A 102 17.69 15.74 9.61
C ASN A 102 17.35 16.45 8.30
N LYS A 103 18.36 17.13 7.71
CA LYS A 103 18.24 17.87 6.44
C LYS A 103 18.37 16.98 5.19
N LYS A 104 18.22 15.65 5.31
CA LYS A 104 18.30 14.74 4.17
C LYS A 104 17.07 14.85 3.28
N THR A 105 17.23 14.56 2.01
CA THR A 105 16.14 14.47 1.04
C THR A 105 15.03 13.55 1.55
N ILE A 106 13.79 14.01 1.44
CA ILE A 106 12.59 13.26 1.82
C ILE A 106 11.94 12.72 0.55
N LEU A 107 11.52 11.46 0.60
CA LEU A 107 10.60 10.89 -0.37
C LEU A 107 9.18 10.99 0.19
N ASN A 108 8.33 11.76 -0.44
CA ASN A 108 6.90 11.80 -0.13
C ASN A 108 6.14 10.88 -1.09
N LEU A 109 5.46 9.89 -0.54
CA LEU A 109 4.48 9.07 -1.24
C LEU A 109 3.09 9.60 -0.91
N ILE A 110 2.47 10.28 -1.84
CA ILE A 110 1.15 10.87 -1.72
C ILE A 110 0.13 9.92 -2.33
N ILE A 111 -0.73 9.35 -1.49
CA ILE A 111 -1.63 8.26 -1.88
C ILE A 111 -3.08 8.66 -1.66
N SER A 112 -3.83 8.81 -2.74
CA SER A 112 -5.27 9.02 -2.70
C SER A 112 -5.89 8.49 -3.99
N LYS A 113 -6.77 7.50 -3.88
CA LYS A 113 -7.45 6.91 -5.03
C LYS A 113 -8.20 7.98 -5.83
N SER A 114 -9.06 8.77 -5.16
CA SER A 114 -9.84 9.83 -5.80
C SER A 114 -9.00 11.05 -6.22
N GLY A 115 -7.85 11.25 -5.58
CA GLY A 115 -7.03 12.45 -5.73
C GLY A 115 -7.66 13.74 -5.17
N ASN A 116 -8.80 13.62 -4.48
CA ASN A 116 -9.59 14.74 -3.94
C ASN A 116 -9.95 14.59 -2.45
N THR A 117 -9.28 13.67 -1.72
CA THR A 117 -9.48 13.51 -0.29
C THR A 117 -8.96 14.75 0.45
N LEU A 118 -9.86 15.46 1.14
CA LEU A 118 -9.56 16.77 1.73
C LEU A 118 -8.39 16.72 2.71
N GLU A 119 -8.35 15.74 3.59
CA GLU A 119 -7.29 15.56 4.59
C GLU A 119 -5.94 15.30 3.91
N THR A 120 -5.93 14.50 2.84
CA THR A 120 -4.71 14.25 2.08
C THR A 120 -4.23 15.52 1.40
N ILE A 121 -5.13 16.30 0.79
CA ILE A 121 -4.81 17.58 0.15
C ILE A 121 -4.24 18.57 1.18
N SER A 122 -4.87 18.70 2.34
CA SER A 122 -4.43 19.60 3.39
C SER A 122 -3.03 19.23 3.89
N ASN A 123 -2.81 17.94 4.20
CA ASN A 123 -1.49 17.46 4.62
C ASN A 123 -0.42 17.66 3.53
N VAL A 124 -0.75 17.42 2.27
CA VAL A 124 0.16 17.63 1.14
C VAL A 124 0.57 19.10 1.06
N ASN A 125 -0.37 20.04 1.12
CA ASN A 125 -0.08 21.47 1.02
C ASN A 125 0.79 22.00 2.18
N ILE A 126 0.73 21.35 3.34
CA ILE A 126 1.53 21.73 4.52
C ILE A 126 2.93 21.09 4.48
N LEU A 127 3.01 19.82 4.07
CA LEU A 127 4.18 18.98 4.35
C LEU A 127 5.17 18.86 3.21
N ILE A 128 4.72 18.94 1.93
CA ILE A 128 5.62 18.72 0.81
C ILE A 128 6.33 19.99 0.36
N LYS A 129 7.55 19.79 -0.12
CA LYS A 129 8.33 20.86 -0.78
C LYS A 129 8.63 20.45 -2.22
N LYS A 130 8.79 21.45 -3.10
CA LYS A 130 9.18 21.19 -4.49
C LYS A 130 10.57 20.55 -4.60
N SER A 131 11.44 20.81 -3.64
CA SER A 131 12.79 20.22 -3.54
C SER A 131 12.82 18.77 -3.09
N ASP A 132 11.71 18.26 -2.53
CA ASP A 132 11.60 16.86 -2.12
C ASP A 132 11.35 15.96 -3.33
N GLN A 133 11.64 14.68 -3.18
CA GLN A 133 11.20 13.68 -4.15
C GLN A 133 9.72 13.36 -3.88
N ASN A 134 8.83 13.82 -4.76
CA ASN A 134 7.38 13.62 -4.61
C ASN A 134 6.89 12.59 -5.63
N ILE A 135 6.11 11.61 -5.17
CA ILE A 135 5.45 10.59 -6.00
C ILE A 135 3.98 10.52 -5.60
N PHE A 136 3.11 10.53 -6.58
CA PHE A 136 1.66 10.47 -6.38
C PHE A 136 1.12 9.13 -6.86
N ILE A 137 0.28 8.50 -6.03
CA ILE A 137 -0.48 7.29 -6.39
C ILE A 137 -1.96 7.66 -6.42
N THR A 138 -2.54 7.78 -7.62
CA THR A 138 -3.91 8.22 -7.81
C THR A 138 -4.50 7.63 -9.10
N GLU A 139 -5.82 7.66 -9.27
CA GLU A 139 -6.47 7.25 -10.51
C GLU A 139 -6.12 8.15 -11.69
N LYS A 140 -6.38 7.65 -12.91
CA LYS A 140 -6.14 8.41 -14.15
C LYS A 140 -7.05 9.61 -14.33
N LYS A 141 -8.22 9.62 -13.69
CA LYS A 141 -9.18 10.74 -13.80
C LYS A 141 -8.58 12.05 -13.31
N ASP A 142 -9.15 13.14 -13.76
CA ASP A 142 -8.74 14.47 -13.34
C ASP A 142 -9.07 14.71 -11.86
N SER A 143 -8.12 15.32 -11.13
CA SER A 143 -8.22 15.53 -9.69
C SER A 143 -7.20 16.56 -9.21
N TYR A 144 -7.44 17.12 -8.03
CA TYR A 144 -6.53 18.11 -7.43
C TYR A 144 -5.09 17.57 -7.33
N LEU A 145 -4.90 16.39 -6.73
CA LEU A 145 -3.57 15.82 -6.55
C LEU A 145 -2.87 15.48 -7.86
N LYS A 146 -3.62 15.04 -8.88
CA LYS A 146 -3.06 14.81 -10.20
C LYS A 146 -2.56 16.11 -10.85
N ASN A 147 -3.33 17.20 -10.73
CA ASN A 147 -2.94 18.49 -11.26
C ASN A 147 -1.76 19.09 -10.49
N LEU A 148 -1.72 18.92 -9.17
CA LEU A 148 -0.58 19.27 -8.34
C LEU A 148 0.68 18.50 -8.75
N ALA A 149 0.58 17.19 -8.95
CA ALA A 149 1.70 16.36 -9.40
C ALA A 149 2.27 16.86 -10.73
N LYS A 150 1.41 17.21 -11.70
CA LYS A 150 1.85 17.81 -12.98
C LYS A 150 2.59 19.15 -12.78
N LYS A 151 2.07 20.04 -11.94
CA LYS A 151 2.71 21.33 -11.61
C LYS A 151 4.08 21.14 -10.97
N LEU A 152 4.23 20.12 -10.13
CA LEU A 152 5.50 19.77 -9.47
C LEU A 152 6.44 18.96 -10.38
N LYS A 153 6.01 18.56 -11.57
CA LYS A 153 6.71 17.60 -12.45
C LYS A 153 7.06 16.29 -11.71
N ALA A 154 6.17 15.88 -10.80
CA ALA A 154 6.32 14.68 -9.99
C ALA A 154 5.81 13.45 -10.74
N GLU A 155 6.36 12.29 -10.42
CA GLU A 155 5.93 11.02 -11.00
C GLU A 155 4.55 10.63 -10.48
N ILE A 156 3.68 10.15 -11.39
CA ILE A 156 2.34 9.68 -11.08
C ILE A 156 2.29 8.19 -11.37
N ILE A 157 1.98 7.42 -10.34
CA ILE A 157 1.70 5.98 -10.43
C ILE A 157 0.18 5.81 -10.41
N GLU A 158 -0.33 5.09 -11.38
CA GLU A 158 -1.76 4.84 -11.46
C GLU A 158 -2.24 3.91 -10.32
N HIS A 159 -3.20 4.38 -9.55
CA HIS A 159 -4.03 3.53 -8.69
C HIS A 159 -5.14 2.92 -9.53
N LYS A 160 -5.18 1.60 -9.65
CA LYS A 160 -6.19 0.91 -10.45
C LYS A 160 -7.60 1.14 -9.90
N ASN A 161 -8.52 1.59 -10.75
CA ASN A 161 -9.87 2.01 -10.38
C ASN A 161 -10.71 0.88 -9.77
N PHE A 162 -10.47 -0.38 -10.18
CA PHE A 162 -11.19 -1.55 -9.71
C PHE A 162 -10.71 -2.04 -8.32
N ILE A 163 -9.61 -1.49 -7.78
CA ILE A 163 -9.15 -1.82 -6.44
C ILE A 163 -9.69 -0.79 -5.45
N GLY A 164 -10.58 -1.21 -4.56
CA GLY A 164 -11.07 -0.37 -3.46
C GLY A 164 -9.97 -0.08 -2.44
N GLY A 165 -10.04 1.09 -1.76
CA GLY A 165 -9.03 1.50 -0.78
C GLY A 165 -8.75 0.43 0.29
N ARG A 166 -9.80 -0.21 0.83
CA ARG A 166 -9.69 -1.28 1.83
C ARG A 166 -8.98 -2.54 1.35
N TYR A 167 -8.90 -2.75 0.03
CA TYR A 167 -8.30 -3.93 -0.60
C TYR A 167 -6.96 -3.62 -1.28
N SER A 168 -6.42 -2.42 -1.09
CA SER A 168 -5.30 -1.90 -1.88
C SER A 168 -3.92 -2.29 -1.36
N VAL A 169 -3.81 -2.92 -0.19
CA VAL A 169 -2.50 -3.23 0.43
C VAL A 169 -1.59 -4.09 -0.47
N LEU A 170 -2.16 -5.00 -1.27
CA LEU A 170 -1.38 -5.84 -2.21
C LEU A 170 -1.25 -5.23 -3.61
N SER A 171 -1.72 -4.00 -3.81
CA SER A 171 -1.48 -3.19 -5.01
C SER A 171 -0.27 -2.27 -4.84
N GLU A 172 -0.10 -1.30 -5.73
CA GLU A 172 0.93 -0.27 -5.67
C GLU A 172 0.97 0.46 -4.32
N VAL A 173 -0.20 0.61 -3.69
CA VAL A 173 -0.42 1.36 -2.46
C VAL A 173 0.36 0.79 -1.27
N GLY A 174 0.38 -0.52 -1.11
CA GLY A 174 1.13 -1.16 -0.02
C GLY A 174 2.45 -1.78 -0.47
N MET A 175 2.54 -2.25 -1.73
CA MET A 175 3.73 -2.97 -2.19
C MET A 175 4.88 -2.04 -2.60
N LEU A 176 4.61 -0.83 -3.11
CA LEU A 176 5.66 0.16 -3.32
C LEU A 176 6.33 0.56 -1.97
N PRO A 177 5.59 0.95 -0.92
CA PRO A 177 6.19 1.13 0.40
C PRO A 177 6.95 -0.09 0.92
N ALA A 178 6.40 -1.30 0.77
CA ALA A 178 7.04 -2.53 1.23
C ALA A 178 8.41 -2.77 0.55
N GLU A 179 8.50 -2.55 -0.76
CA GLU A 179 9.78 -2.64 -1.47
C GLU A 179 10.78 -1.54 -1.05
N LEU A 180 10.30 -0.34 -0.72
CA LEU A 180 11.13 0.72 -0.16
C LEU A 180 11.61 0.40 1.26
N MET A 181 10.85 -0.36 2.03
CA MET A 181 11.25 -0.94 3.31
C MET A 181 12.31 -2.05 3.15
N GLY A 182 12.61 -2.47 1.92
CA GLY A 182 13.55 -3.56 1.64
C GLY A 182 12.91 -4.95 1.67
N LEU A 183 11.59 -5.01 1.74
CA LEU A 183 10.83 -6.26 1.79
C LEU A 183 10.56 -6.78 0.37
N ASN A 184 10.34 -8.09 0.25
CA ASN A 184 10.00 -8.72 -1.03
C ASN A 184 8.48 -8.82 -1.16
N GLU A 185 7.91 -8.07 -2.11
CA GLU A 185 6.48 -7.99 -2.37
C GLU A 185 5.82 -9.34 -2.69
N ARG A 186 6.58 -10.26 -3.30
CA ARG A 186 6.08 -11.60 -3.64
C ARG A 186 5.75 -12.43 -2.41
N LYS A 187 6.48 -12.22 -1.29
CA LYS A 187 6.23 -12.96 -0.04
C LYS A 187 4.87 -12.64 0.56
N PHE A 188 4.33 -11.44 0.34
CA PHE A 188 3.00 -11.08 0.83
C PHE A 188 1.87 -11.82 0.10
N LYS A 189 2.12 -12.36 -1.09
CA LYS A 189 1.13 -13.11 -1.89
C LYS A 189 1.18 -14.63 -1.66
N GLN A 190 2.12 -15.13 -0.89
CA GLN A 190 2.26 -16.57 -0.62
C GLN A 190 1.10 -17.13 0.23
N LEU A 191 0.42 -16.27 0.99
CA LEU A 191 -0.75 -16.64 1.80
C LEU A 191 -1.95 -17.11 0.97
N ASN A 192 -1.97 -16.88 -0.34
CA ASN A 192 -3.01 -17.43 -1.23
C ASN A 192 -3.12 -18.96 -1.15
N ASN A 193 -2.04 -19.64 -0.81
CA ASN A 193 -2.07 -21.09 -0.62
C ASN A 193 -2.88 -21.50 0.62
N LEU A 194 -3.01 -20.63 1.63
CA LEU A 194 -3.86 -20.88 2.79
C LEU A 194 -5.34 -20.92 2.42
N ILE A 195 -5.74 -20.11 1.44
CA ILE A 195 -7.13 -20.04 0.96
C ILE A 195 -7.45 -21.22 0.06
N LYS A 196 -6.46 -21.69 -0.71
CA LYS A 196 -6.63 -22.81 -1.67
C LYS A 196 -6.53 -24.19 -1.02
N ASN A 197 -5.79 -24.31 0.07
CA ASN A 197 -5.67 -25.57 0.79
C ASN A 197 -6.84 -25.69 1.78
N LYS A 198 -7.52 -26.81 1.70
CA LYS A 198 -8.71 -27.19 2.52
C LYS A 198 -8.42 -27.25 4.01
#